data_fdb91e6efa809f0998c9dc5d3dfbbf0a
#
_entry.id   fdb91e6efa809f0998c9dc5d3dfbbf0a
#
_cell.length_a   1.000
_cell.length_b   1.000
_cell.length_c   1.000
_cell.angle_alpha   90.00
_cell.angle_beta   90.00
_cell.angle_gamma   90.00
#
_symmetry.space_group_name_H-M   'P 1'
#
loop_
_entity.id
_entity.type
_entity.pdbx_description
1 polymer ?
#
loop_
_entity_poly.entity_id
_entity_poly.type
_entity_poly.pdbx_seq_one_letter_code
_entity_poly.pdbx_strand_id
1 'polypeptide(L)'
;MENNSQKPSSTNADDFAVTSVPENKRKSIFNITITSCAWIISLSTIVTGGALIQGLNFAHAVLAAVLGMLILAVYGFFQGVMGAKYGISTTVLARQAFGRYGSSLFGIVLALTLGIGWFGWQVAFFGTTISEMFPGVWLAKPEVAIVWGGILMILTAFIGYRGLAALSFIAVPLVVIFSIWGIVSAVNYSGSWHNLLTFHPTGDPMTIFAGITIVVGNAALGAVVFPDVTRYAKGAVSGGIGASVGYFLGGVFCLVAGAAMAIAANVPDIGSTPNIPAAMSKLGLGFLAFFIIVFAQWTTNDNNLYTGSLGLRNVVNIPKKALVAIMGVIGIIIALLGVQNMFVPFLTFLGLYVPPIAGVMIADHWITAPVIKKKQYQFGAGTTYSKLNVAAILSVIIGGFTASKITFGIGPINSTVLAFLIYIIFTFIFTKLNLRYEIGEVTEESSGF
;
A
#
# COMPACT_ATOMS: atom_id res chain seq x y z
N MET A 1 -27.04 19.67 45.14
CA MET A 1 -26.37 20.16 43.92
C MET A 1 -25.18 19.25 43.68
N GLU A 2 -25.45 18.11 43.08
CA GLU A 2 -24.40 17.12 42.76
C GLU A 2 -23.74 17.48 41.43
N ASN A 3 -22.47 17.70 41.54
CA ASN A 3 -21.58 18.06 40.42
C ASN A 3 -21.26 16.80 39.62
N ASN A 4 -22.07 16.53 38.62
CA ASN A 4 -21.90 15.39 37.73
C ASN A 4 -20.74 15.66 36.73
N SER A 5 -19.50 15.58 37.21
CA SER A 5 -18.32 15.55 36.39
C SER A 5 -18.32 14.22 35.61
N GLN A 6 -18.86 14.24 34.40
CA GLN A 6 -18.70 13.15 33.45
C GLN A 6 -17.20 12.94 33.24
N LYS A 7 -16.66 11.86 33.81
CA LYS A 7 -15.33 11.31 33.42
C LYS A 7 -15.37 11.05 31.93
N PRO A 8 -14.38 11.55 31.16
CA PRO A 8 -14.26 11.16 29.76
C PRO A 8 -14.08 9.65 29.72
N SER A 9 -14.97 8.97 29.02
CA SER A 9 -14.88 7.54 28.78
C SER A 9 -13.53 7.23 28.12
N SER A 10 -12.71 6.46 28.79
CA SER A 10 -11.40 6.00 28.35
C SER A 10 -11.54 4.98 27.21
N THR A 11 -11.92 5.42 26.03
CA THR A 11 -11.71 4.69 24.80
C THR A 11 -10.51 5.33 24.09
N ASN A 12 -9.31 4.94 24.48
CA ASN A 12 -8.04 5.19 23.76
C ASN A 12 -8.02 4.46 22.39
N ALA A 13 -9.12 4.49 21.65
CA ALA A 13 -9.27 3.72 20.42
C ALA A 13 -9.19 4.60 19.14
N ASP A 14 -9.33 5.90 19.28
CA ASP A 14 -9.30 6.81 18.12
C ASP A 14 -7.99 7.58 18.09
N ASP A 15 -6.93 6.90 17.62
CA ASP A 15 -5.58 7.39 17.38
C ASP A 15 -5.57 8.61 16.41
N PHE A 16 -6.25 9.68 16.78
CA PHE A 16 -6.46 10.91 16.00
C PHE A 16 -6.98 10.65 14.58
N ALA A 17 -7.87 9.67 14.41
CA ALA A 17 -8.34 9.23 13.08
C ALA A 17 -8.97 10.37 12.27
N VAL A 18 -9.71 11.27 12.93
CA VAL A 18 -10.42 12.39 12.29
C VAL A 18 -9.99 13.77 12.82
N THR A 19 -9.13 13.82 13.82
CA THR A 19 -8.62 15.06 14.42
C THR A 19 -7.13 15.24 14.13
N SER A 20 -6.65 16.49 14.23
CA SER A 20 -5.22 16.77 14.07
C SER A 20 -4.41 16.21 15.25
N VAL A 21 -3.25 15.62 14.93
CA VAL A 21 -2.28 15.15 15.94
C VAL A 21 -1.69 16.36 16.68
N PRO A 22 -1.83 16.44 18.03
CA PRO A 22 -1.26 17.50 18.81
C PRO A 22 0.25 17.59 18.69
N GLU A 23 0.83 18.78 18.79
CA GLU A 23 2.27 19.01 18.59
C GLU A 23 3.14 18.19 19.55
N ASN A 24 2.71 18.03 20.81
CA ASN A 24 3.43 17.25 21.82
C ASN A 24 3.46 15.74 21.54
N LYS A 25 2.64 15.23 20.62
CA LYS A 25 2.63 13.83 20.14
C LYS A 25 3.42 13.63 18.86
N ARG A 26 3.90 14.72 18.24
CA ARG A 26 4.64 14.65 16.97
C ARG A 26 6.07 14.15 17.16
N LYS A 27 6.59 13.48 16.14
CA LYS A 27 7.84 12.72 16.14
C LYS A 27 8.91 13.36 15.25
N SER A 28 10.18 13.03 15.48
CA SER A 28 11.30 13.49 14.66
C SER A 28 11.29 12.88 13.27
N ILE A 29 12.03 13.49 12.33
CA ILE A 29 12.25 12.96 10.98
C ILE A 29 12.79 11.51 11.02
N PHE A 30 13.71 11.20 11.92
CA PHE A 30 14.30 9.88 12.07
C PHE A 30 13.23 8.80 12.38
N ASN A 31 12.30 9.10 13.30
CA ASN A 31 11.20 8.19 13.60
C ASN A 31 10.28 7.97 12.38
N ILE A 32 9.97 9.03 11.63
CA ILE A 32 9.16 8.94 10.41
C ILE A 32 9.87 8.09 9.36
N THR A 33 11.18 8.30 9.16
CA THR A 33 12.00 7.53 8.21
C THR A 33 11.99 6.05 8.54
N ILE A 34 12.26 5.68 9.80
CA ILE A 34 12.25 4.27 10.21
C ILE A 34 10.85 3.66 10.07
N THR A 35 9.80 4.38 10.49
CA THR A 35 8.42 3.88 10.37
C THR A 35 8.05 3.62 8.92
N SER A 36 8.39 4.52 8.00
CA SER A 36 8.10 4.37 6.58
C SER A 36 8.97 3.30 5.91
N CYS A 37 10.22 3.15 6.33
CA CYS A 37 11.09 2.05 5.91
C CYS A 37 10.51 0.71 6.35
N ALA A 38 10.13 0.59 7.61
CA ALA A 38 9.51 -0.61 8.15
C ALA A 38 8.20 -0.99 7.43
N TRP A 39 7.45 -0.01 6.98
CA TRP A 39 6.16 -0.23 6.32
C TRP A 39 6.29 -0.91 4.96
N ILE A 40 7.31 -0.59 4.16
CA ILE A 40 7.55 -1.19 2.83
C ILE A 40 8.34 -2.50 2.93
N ILE A 41 9.07 -2.73 4.02
CA ILE A 41 9.80 -3.98 4.25
C ILE A 41 8.79 -5.09 4.51
N SER A 42 8.44 -5.79 3.45
CA SER A 42 7.42 -6.84 3.46
C SER A 42 7.77 -7.96 2.49
N LEU A 43 7.18 -9.12 2.72
CA LEU A 43 7.37 -10.25 1.84
C LEU A 43 6.83 -9.99 0.42
N SER A 44 5.71 -9.28 0.28
CA SER A 44 5.18 -8.91 -1.04
C SER A 44 6.17 -8.08 -1.85
N THR A 45 6.95 -7.21 -1.20
CA THR A 45 8.01 -6.44 -1.86
C THR A 45 9.15 -7.34 -2.32
N ILE A 46 9.54 -8.34 -1.53
CA ILE A 46 10.54 -9.37 -1.94
C ILE A 46 10.01 -10.17 -3.13
N VAL A 47 8.79 -10.67 -3.06
CA VAL A 47 8.16 -11.41 -4.18
C VAL A 47 8.07 -10.55 -5.44
N THR A 48 7.75 -9.26 -5.30
CA THR A 48 7.74 -8.32 -6.44
C THR A 48 9.11 -8.21 -7.09
N GLY A 49 10.19 -8.19 -6.29
CA GLY A 49 11.57 -8.23 -6.83
C GLY A 49 11.82 -9.48 -7.69
N GLY A 50 11.36 -10.65 -7.22
CA GLY A 50 11.40 -11.88 -7.99
C GLY A 50 10.57 -11.81 -9.28
N ALA A 51 9.42 -11.13 -9.28
CA ALA A 51 8.59 -10.98 -10.47
C ALA A 51 9.27 -10.16 -11.58
N LEU A 52 10.17 -9.23 -11.23
CA LEU A 52 10.87 -8.44 -12.21
C LEU A 52 11.81 -9.31 -13.09
N ILE A 53 12.45 -10.31 -12.50
CA ILE A 53 13.42 -11.14 -13.23
C ILE A 53 12.75 -12.19 -14.12
N GLN A 54 11.44 -12.32 -14.10
CA GLN A 54 10.72 -13.18 -15.06
C GLN A 54 10.96 -12.72 -16.49
N GLY A 55 11.09 -11.41 -16.72
CA GLY A 55 11.32 -10.85 -18.06
C GLY A 55 12.43 -9.78 -18.14
N LEU A 56 13.10 -9.45 -17.03
CA LEU A 56 14.22 -8.51 -16.96
C LEU A 56 15.50 -9.20 -16.51
N ASN A 57 16.65 -8.80 -17.04
CA ASN A 57 17.94 -9.13 -16.44
C ASN A 57 18.10 -8.41 -15.09
N PHE A 58 19.06 -8.83 -14.28
CA PHE A 58 19.23 -8.30 -12.92
C PHE A 58 19.48 -6.76 -12.91
N ALA A 59 20.30 -6.25 -13.82
CA ALA A 59 20.58 -4.82 -13.88
C ALA A 59 19.32 -3.99 -14.20
N HIS A 60 18.50 -4.44 -15.16
CA HIS A 60 17.23 -3.79 -15.48
C HIS A 60 16.20 -3.95 -14.36
N ALA A 61 16.19 -5.08 -13.64
CA ALA A 61 15.32 -5.27 -12.49
C ALA A 61 15.67 -4.30 -11.34
N VAL A 62 16.98 -4.13 -11.06
CA VAL A 62 17.46 -3.13 -10.08
C VAL A 62 17.10 -1.71 -10.52
N LEU A 63 17.30 -1.38 -11.82
CA LEU A 63 16.94 -0.07 -12.34
C LEU A 63 15.43 0.17 -12.26
N ALA A 64 14.60 -0.83 -12.57
CA ALA A 64 13.15 -0.74 -12.40
C ALA A 64 12.75 -0.54 -10.94
N ALA A 65 13.40 -1.25 -9.99
CA ALA A 65 13.20 -1.09 -8.57
C ALA A 65 13.52 0.35 -8.11
N VAL A 66 14.69 0.87 -8.49
CA VAL A 66 15.12 2.23 -8.12
C VAL A 66 14.18 3.29 -8.70
N LEU A 67 13.88 3.21 -10.00
CA LEU A 67 13.01 4.20 -10.66
C LEU A 67 11.56 4.12 -10.17
N GLY A 68 11.03 2.91 -9.97
CA GLY A 68 9.68 2.73 -9.43
C GLY A 68 9.55 3.29 -8.01
N MET A 69 10.52 2.98 -7.14
CA MET A 69 10.55 3.52 -5.77
C MET A 69 10.80 5.04 -5.76
N LEU A 70 11.54 5.59 -6.72
CA LEU A 70 11.73 7.04 -6.85
C LEU A 70 10.42 7.74 -7.23
N ILE A 71 9.63 7.18 -8.15
CA ILE A 71 8.30 7.71 -8.50
C ILE A 71 7.40 7.75 -7.26
N LEU A 72 7.39 6.66 -6.49
CA LEU A 72 6.64 6.58 -5.23
C LEU A 72 7.12 7.61 -4.21
N ALA A 73 8.44 7.80 -4.10
CA ALA A 73 9.03 8.80 -3.20
C ALA A 73 8.64 10.22 -3.58
N VAL A 74 8.57 10.53 -4.87
CA VAL A 74 8.21 11.87 -5.37
C VAL A 74 6.77 12.23 -5.03
N TYR A 75 5.79 11.44 -5.47
CA TYR A 75 4.40 11.80 -5.14
C TYR A 75 4.08 11.58 -3.66
N GLY A 76 4.71 10.58 -3.03
CA GLY A 76 4.62 10.37 -1.60
C GLY A 76 5.15 11.55 -0.78
N PHE A 77 6.21 12.22 -1.25
CA PHE A 77 6.71 13.44 -0.63
C PHE A 77 5.62 14.51 -0.52
N PHE A 78 4.93 14.81 -1.62
CA PHE A 78 3.84 15.80 -1.62
C PHE A 78 2.69 15.38 -0.70
N GLN A 79 2.31 14.11 -0.72
CA GLN A 79 1.32 13.56 0.21
C GLN A 79 1.78 13.69 1.67
N GLY A 80 3.03 13.33 1.93
CA GLY A 80 3.62 13.40 3.27
C GLY A 80 3.72 14.83 3.81
N VAL A 81 4.04 15.80 2.96
CA VAL A 81 4.04 17.23 3.33
C VAL A 81 2.64 17.67 3.76
N MET A 82 1.59 17.28 3.03
CA MET A 82 0.21 17.60 3.40
C MET A 82 -0.15 16.99 4.76
N GLY A 83 0.12 15.69 4.96
CA GLY A 83 -0.15 15.01 6.21
C GLY A 83 0.52 15.67 7.41
N ALA A 84 1.80 15.99 7.29
CA ALA A 84 2.58 16.65 8.34
C ALA A 84 2.14 18.09 8.61
N LYS A 85 1.81 18.85 7.55
CA LYS A 85 1.36 20.24 7.66
C LYS A 85 0.09 20.36 8.47
N TYR A 86 -0.90 19.50 8.20
CA TYR A 86 -2.21 19.58 8.84
C TYR A 86 -2.34 18.63 10.05
N GLY A 87 -1.45 17.66 10.20
CA GLY A 87 -1.52 16.66 11.26
C GLY A 87 -2.69 15.68 11.09
N ILE A 88 -3.16 15.42 9.86
CA ILE A 88 -4.44 14.78 9.55
C ILE A 88 -4.24 13.57 8.64
N SER A 89 -5.13 12.57 8.77
CA SER A 89 -5.14 11.34 8.00
C SER A 89 -5.48 11.57 6.52
N THR A 90 -5.07 10.65 5.66
CA THR A 90 -5.33 10.69 4.22
C THR A 90 -6.81 10.81 3.88
N THR A 91 -7.67 10.06 4.56
CA THR A 91 -9.11 10.07 4.32
C THR A 91 -9.74 11.43 4.63
N VAL A 92 -9.26 12.10 5.67
CA VAL A 92 -9.74 13.46 6.02
C VAL A 92 -9.18 14.50 5.05
N LEU A 93 -7.90 14.39 4.65
CA LEU A 93 -7.32 15.25 3.61
C LEU A 93 -8.07 15.10 2.28
N ALA A 94 -8.44 13.89 1.90
CA ALA A 94 -9.17 13.61 0.67
C ALA A 94 -10.55 14.29 0.60
N ARG A 95 -11.17 14.65 1.75
CA ARG A 95 -12.45 15.39 1.78
C ARG A 95 -12.37 16.73 1.05
N GLN A 96 -11.22 17.39 1.06
CA GLN A 96 -11.03 18.67 0.39
C GLN A 96 -11.07 18.52 -1.14
N ALA A 97 -10.40 17.49 -1.67
CA ALA A 97 -10.31 17.25 -3.10
C ALA A 97 -11.56 16.55 -3.67
N PHE A 98 -12.06 15.52 -2.99
CA PHE A 98 -13.12 14.65 -3.48
C PHE A 98 -14.51 14.94 -2.91
N GLY A 99 -14.60 15.75 -1.87
CA GLY A 99 -15.82 15.97 -1.08
C GLY A 99 -16.00 14.91 0.03
N ARG A 100 -16.95 15.16 0.94
CA ARG A 100 -17.19 14.31 2.13
C ARG A 100 -17.50 12.86 1.76
N TYR A 101 -18.44 12.64 0.83
CA TYR A 101 -18.79 11.29 0.37
C TYR A 101 -17.84 10.79 -0.73
N GLY A 102 -17.24 11.69 -1.53
CA GLY A 102 -16.22 11.33 -2.49
C GLY A 102 -14.97 10.73 -1.82
N SER A 103 -14.58 11.24 -0.66
CA SER A 103 -13.48 10.64 0.12
C SER A 103 -13.81 9.23 0.65
N SER A 104 -15.10 8.87 0.76
CA SER A 104 -15.52 7.52 1.14
C SER A 104 -15.22 6.48 0.05
N LEU A 105 -15.12 6.90 -1.24
CA LEU A 105 -14.65 6.03 -2.32
C LEU A 105 -13.23 5.53 -2.05
N PHE A 106 -12.40 6.33 -1.40
CA PHE A 106 -11.08 5.90 -0.96
C PHE A 106 -11.16 4.74 0.06
N GLY A 107 -12.13 4.77 0.97
CA GLY A 107 -12.42 3.66 1.88
C GLY A 107 -12.78 2.37 1.14
N ILE A 108 -13.55 2.47 0.05
CA ILE A 108 -13.87 1.31 -0.83
C ILE A 108 -12.60 0.81 -1.52
N VAL A 109 -11.75 1.70 -2.04
CA VAL A 109 -10.47 1.31 -2.65
C VAL A 109 -9.60 0.57 -1.64
N LEU A 110 -9.49 1.05 -0.39
CA LEU A 110 -8.77 0.36 0.68
C LEU A 110 -9.35 -1.03 0.98
N ALA A 111 -10.67 -1.16 1.04
CA ALA A 111 -11.33 -2.44 1.29
C ALA A 111 -11.08 -3.45 0.17
N LEU A 112 -11.23 -3.03 -1.09
CA LEU A 112 -11.04 -3.90 -2.25
C LEU A 112 -9.58 -4.28 -2.46
N THR A 113 -8.66 -3.33 -2.29
CA THR A 113 -7.23 -3.56 -2.54
C THR A 113 -6.55 -4.26 -1.36
N LEU A 114 -6.63 -3.72 -0.14
CA LEU A 114 -5.98 -4.30 1.05
C LEU A 114 -6.82 -5.44 1.63
N GLY A 115 -8.09 -5.17 1.94
CA GLY A 115 -8.95 -6.10 2.67
C GLY A 115 -9.34 -7.35 1.88
N ILE A 116 -9.37 -7.29 0.57
CA ILE A 116 -9.74 -8.42 -0.31
C ILE A 116 -8.55 -8.85 -1.17
N GLY A 117 -8.01 -7.95 -1.99
CA GLY A 117 -6.97 -8.27 -2.97
C GLY A 117 -5.67 -8.74 -2.32
N TRP A 118 -5.04 -7.89 -1.52
CA TRP A 118 -3.79 -8.23 -0.84
C TRP A 118 -3.97 -9.34 0.20
N PHE A 119 -5.08 -9.32 0.97
CA PHE A 119 -5.36 -10.38 1.92
C PHE A 119 -5.47 -11.74 1.22
N GLY A 120 -6.27 -11.82 0.15
CA GLY A 120 -6.46 -13.06 -0.59
C GLY A 120 -5.15 -13.58 -1.22
N TRP A 121 -4.37 -12.68 -1.84
CA TRP A 121 -3.08 -13.07 -2.40
C TRP A 121 -2.12 -13.60 -1.32
N GLN A 122 -2.03 -12.94 -0.19
CA GLN A 122 -1.13 -13.35 0.89
C GLN A 122 -1.59 -14.66 1.57
N VAL A 123 -2.89 -14.89 1.71
CA VAL A 123 -3.41 -16.17 2.21
C VAL A 123 -3.09 -17.31 1.23
N ALA A 124 -3.21 -17.07 -0.08
CA ALA A 124 -2.81 -18.05 -1.09
C ALA A 124 -1.31 -18.35 -1.02
N PHE A 125 -0.49 -17.31 -0.90
CA PHE A 125 0.96 -17.46 -0.76
C PHE A 125 1.36 -18.15 0.56
N PHE A 126 0.62 -17.92 1.65
CA PHE A 126 0.77 -18.66 2.90
C PHE A 126 0.53 -20.16 2.69
N GLY A 127 -0.54 -20.52 1.97
CA GLY A 127 -0.84 -21.93 1.66
C GLY A 127 0.32 -22.62 0.93
N THR A 128 0.89 -21.96 -0.07
CA THR A 128 2.08 -22.45 -0.78
C THR A 128 3.28 -22.58 0.15
N THR A 129 3.53 -21.57 0.99
CA THR A 129 4.66 -21.59 1.94
C THR A 129 4.56 -22.78 2.90
N ILE A 130 3.39 -23.03 3.47
CA ILE A 130 3.15 -24.16 4.36
C ILE A 130 3.35 -25.51 3.65
N SER A 131 2.90 -25.61 2.41
CA SER A 131 3.09 -26.82 1.60
C SER A 131 4.56 -27.13 1.33
N GLU A 132 5.37 -26.12 1.06
CA GLU A 132 6.82 -26.27 0.88
C GLU A 132 7.54 -26.62 2.20
N MET A 133 7.06 -26.12 3.35
CA MET A 133 7.61 -26.45 4.66
C MET A 133 7.37 -27.91 5.07
N PHE A 134 6.19 -28.45 4.73
CA PHE A 134 5.71 -29.75 5.19
C PHE A 134 5.19 -30.60 4.04
N PRO A 135 6.07 -31.03 3.11
CA PRO A 135 5.65 -31.79 1.94
C PRO A 135 5.02 -33.13 2.36
N GLY A 136 3.91 -33.47 1.72
CA GLY A 136 3.20 -34.74 1.99
C GLY A 136 2.24 -34.72 3.20
N VAL A 137 2.23 -33.68 4.02
CA VAL A 137 1.30 -33.54 5.16
C VAL A 137 -0.06 -33.02 4.64
N TRP A 138 -1.15 -33.70 5.01
CA TRP A 138 -2.49 -33.31 4.55
C TRP A 138 -2.89 -31.88 4.94
N LEU A 139 -2.59 -31.47 6.19
CA LEU A 139 -2.87 -30.11 6.67
C LEU A 139 -2.03 -29.04 5.93
N ALA A 140 -0.95 -29.43 5.30
CA ALA A 140 -0.08 -28.54 4.54
C ALA A 140 -0.43 -28.49 3.04
N LYS A 141 -1.43 -29.24 2.56
CA LYS A 141 -1.93 -29.05 1.19
C LYS A 141 -2.34 -27.59 0.99
N PRO A 142 -1.96 -26.94 -0.12
CA PRO A 142 -2.18 -25.50 -0.31
C PRO A 142 -3.61 -25.05 0.00
N GLU A 143 -4.61 -25.78 -0.52
CA GLU A 143 -6.03 -25.45 -0.35
C GLU A 143 -6.47 -25.57 1.13
N VAL A 144 -5.95 -26.57 1.85
CA VAL A 144 -6.27 -26.78 3.26
C VAL A 144 -5.59 -25.69 4.10
N ALA A 145 -4.33 -25.37 3.81
CA ALA A 145 -3.56 -24.34 4.51
C ALA A 145 -4.14 -22.93 4.26
N ILE A 146 -4.63 -22.63 3.06
CA ILE A 146 -5.37 -21.40 2.74
C ILE A 146 -6.57 -21.25 3.67
N VAL A 147 -7.37 -22.30 3.86
CA VAL A 147 -8.59 -22.22 4.67
C VAL A 147 -8.26 -21.98 6.15
N TRP A 148 -7.46 -22.87 6.77
CA TRP A 148 -7.18 -22.72 8.21
C TRP A 148 -6.30 -21.51 8.52
N GLY A 149 -5.32 -21.19 7.67
CA GLY A 149 -4.46 -20.01 7.84
C GLY A 149 -5.25 -18.72 7.69
N GLY A 150 -6.13 -18.64 6.66
CA GLY A 150 -7.01 -17.50 6.46
C GLY A 150 -7.99 -17.29 7.61
N ILE A 151 -8.58 -18.36 8.16
CA ILE A 151 -9.44 -18.28 9.35
C ILE A 151 -8.67 -17.76 10.57
N LEU A 152 -7.47 -18.26 10.82
CA LEU A 152 -6.64 -17.79 11.93
C LEU A 152 -6.26 -16.32 11.76
N MET A 153 -5.92 -15.86 10.55
CA MET A 153 -5.64 -14.45 10.27
C MET A 153 -6.88 -13.56 10.48
N ILE A 154 -8.08 -14.03 10.11
CA ILE A 154 -9.33 -13.32 10.42
C ILE A 154 -9.53 -13.19 11.93
N LEU A 155 -9.31 -14.26 12.69
CA LEU A 155 -9.47 -14.26 14.15
C LEU A 155 -8.48 -13.32 14.83
N THR A 156 -7.22 -13.28 14.39
CA THR A 156 -6.21 -12.37 14.95
C THR A 156 -6.50 -10.90 14.58
N ALA A 157 -7.02 -10.62 13.39
CA ALA A 157 -7.45 -9.28 12.99
C ALA A 157 -8.60 -8.73 13.86
N PHE A 158 -9.41 -9.60 14.50
CA PHE A 158 -10.43 -9.18 15.46
C PHE A 158 -9.87 -8.59 16.75
N ILE A 159 -8.64 -8.98 17.15
CA ILE A 159 -7.99 -8.49 18.39
C ILE A 159 -7.66 -6.99 18.27
N GLY A 160 -7.41 -6.51 17.04
CA GLY A 160 -7.23 -5.09 16.72
C GLY A 160 -5.80 -4.59 16.91
N TYR A 161 -5.63 -3.26 16.83
CA TYR A 161 -4.36 -2.55 16.66
C TYR A 161 -3.23 -2.93 17.65
N ARG A 162 -3.55 -3.18 18.92
CA ARG A 162 -2.51 -3.48 19.93
C ARG A 162 -1.75 -4.77 19.63
N GLY A 163 -2.46 -5.81 19.20
CA GLY A 163 -1.83 -7.08 18.78
C GLY A 163 -0.99 -6.90 17.54
N LEU A 164 -1.50 -6.18 16.55
CA LEU A 164 -0.85 -5.92 15.27
C LEU A 164 0.48 -5.16 15.43
N ALA A 165 0.49 -4.11 16.25
CA ALA A 165 1.68 -3.31 16.50
C ALA A 165 2.81 -4.13 17.13
N ALA A 166 2.51 -4.98 18.10
CA ALA A 166 3.49 -5.84 18.76
C ALA A 166 4.10 -6.87 17.78
N LEU A 167 3.26 -7.48 16.94
CA LEU A 167 3.70 -8.44 15.93
C LEU A 167 4.57 -7.79 14.85
N SER A 168 4.17 -6.63 14.34
CA SER A 168 4.92 -5.89 13.31
C SER A 168 6.30 -5.45 13.79
N PHE A 169 6.44 -5.09 15.08
CA PHE A 169 7.72 -4.71 15.67
C PHE A 169 8.76 -5.83 15.62
N ILE A 170 8.33 -7.09 15.68
CA ILE A 170 9.18 -8.27 15.57
C ILE A 170 9.38 -8.66 14.09
N ALA A 171 8.32 -8.60 13.29
CA ALA A 171 8.35 -9.06 11.89
C ALA A 171 9.34 -8.27 11.02
N VAL A 172 9.41 -6.94 11.16
CA VAL A 172 10.26 -6.11 10.31
C VAL A 172 11.76 -6.43 10.45
N PRO A 173 12.35 -6.49 11.65
CA PRO A 173 13.74 -6.95 11.81
C PRO A 173 13.99 -8.36 11.24
N LEU A 174 13.03 -9.27 11.42
CA LEU A 174 13.14 -10.61 10.86
C LEU A 174 13.15 -10.62 9.33
N VAL A 175 12.33 -9.80 8.67
CA VAL A 175 12.34 -9.67 7.20
C VAL A 175 13.66 -9.06 6.71
N VAL A 176 14.24 -8.10 7.45
CA VAL A 176 15.57 -7.55 7.13
C VAL A 176 16.64 -8.63 7.21
N ILE A 177 16.69 -9.38 8.30
CA ILE A 177 17.62 -10.51 8.49
C ILE A 177 17.43 -11.53 7.37
N PHE A 178 16.19 -11.90 7.08
CA PHE A 178 15.86 -12.82 6.00
C PHE A 178 16.35 -12.30 4.63
N SER A 179 16.15 -11.03 4.33
CA SER A 179 16.58 -10.43 3.06
C SER A 179 18.10 -10.45 2.91
N ILE A 180 18.85 -10.12 3.98
CA ILE A 180 20.32 -10.18 3.98
C ILE A 180 20.77 -11.63 3.79
N TRP A 181 20.20 -12.55 4.57
CA TRP A 181 20.52 -13.98 4.47
C TRP A 181 20.20 -14.52 3.07
N GLY A 182 19.05 -14.14 2.50
CA GLY A 182 18.67 -14.52 1.14
C GLY A 182 19.65 -14.02 0.07
N ILE A 183 20.11 -12.77 0.15
CA ILE A 183 21.13 -12.22 -0.75
C ILE A 183 22.45 -13.00 -0.62
N VAL A 184 22.95 -13.20 0.60
CA VAL A 184 24.19 -13.93 0.85
C VAL A 184 24.10 -15.37 0.32
N SER A 185 23.00 -16.05 0.60
CA SER A 185 22.77 -17.41 0.09
C SER A 185 22.67 -17.47 -1.42
N ALA A 186 22.02 -16.46 -2.04
CA ALA A 186 21.92 -16.36 -3.50
C ALA A 186 23.30 -16.19 -4.15
N VAL A 187 24.15 -15.31 -3.60
CA VAL A 187 25.52 -15.11 -4.09
C VAL A 187 26.37 -16.37 -3.94
N ASN A 188 26.31 -17.01 -2.77
CA ASN A 188 27.06 -18.24 -2.51
C ASN A 188 26.61 -19.38 -3.43
N TYR A 189 25.31 -19.56 -3.63
CA TYR A 189 24.75 -20.59 -4.49
C TYR A 189 25.11 -20.35 -5.96
N SER A 190 25.10 -19.10 -6.41
CA SER A 190 25.49 -18.70 -7.78
C SER A 190 27.00 -18.70 -7.98
N GLY A 191 27.79 -18.82 -6.92
CA GLY A 191 29.26 -18.80 -6.93
C GLY A 191 29.88 -17.40 -6.97
N SER A 192 29.18 -16.39 -7.46
CA SER A 192 29.67 -15.00 -7.48
C SER A 192 28.55 -13.98 -7.77
N TRP A 193 28.80 -12.72 -7.46
CA TRP A 193 27.97 -11.59 -7.92
C TRP A 193 27.93 -11.49 -9.45
N HIS A 194 29.01 -11.82 -10.12
CA HIS A 194 29.09 -11.77 -11.57
C HIS A 194 28.01 -12.65 -12.21
N ASN A 195 27.77 -13.84 -11.70
CA ASN A 195 26.76 -14.76 -12.22
C ASN A 195 25.33 -14.22 -12.05
N LEU A 196 25.05 -13.46 -10.99
CA LEU A 196 23.76 -12.76 -10.84
C LEU A 196 23.64 -11.61 -11.86
N LEU A 197 24.71 -10.84 -12.06
CA LEU A 197 24.72 -9.71 -13.00
C LEU A 197 24.59 -10.13 -14.47
N THR A 198 25.10 -11.31 -14.83
CA THR A 198 25.02 -11.88 -16.18
C THR A 198 23.78 -12.73 -16.43
N PHE A 199 22.85 -12.78 -15.48
CA PHE A 199 21.60 -13.50 -15.64
C PHE A 199 20.79 -13.01 -16.85
N HIS A 200 20.31 -13.94 -17.65
CA HIS A 200 19.36 -13.69 -18.73
C HIS A 200 18.02 -14.35 -18.41
N PRO A 201 16.91 -13.60 -18.45
CA PRO A 201 15.58 -14.17 -18.18
C PRO A 201 15.20 -15.18 -19.26
N THR A 202 14.51 -16.23 -18.86
CA THR A 202 14.01 -17.29 -19.76
C THR A 202 12.52 -17.14 -20.09
N GLY A 203 11.84 -16.23 -19.40
CA GLY A 203 10.42 -15.91 -19.65
C GLY A 203 10.21 -14.92 -20.79
N ASP A 204 8.96 -14.53 -21.00
CA ASP A 204 8.61 -13.53 -22.00
C ASP A 204 9.30 -12.18 -21.69
N PRO A 205 9.90 -11.53 -22.70
CA PRO A 205 10.62 -10.27 -22.51
C PRO A 205 9.70 -9.19 -21.90
N MET A 206 10.13 -8.57 -20.82
CA MET A 206 9.46 -7.46 -20.18
C MET A 206 10.19 -6.15 -20.51
N THR A 207 9.43 -5.07 -20.77
CA THR A 207 10.04 -3.74 -20.87
C THR A 207 10.36 -3.21 -19.48
N ILE A 208 11.40 -2.38 -19.37
CA ILE A 208 11.72 -1.71 -18.10
C ILE A 208 10.55 -0.87 -17.57
N PHE A 209 9.76 -0.29 -18.45
CA PHE A 209 8.56 0.49 -18.08
C PHE A 209 7.46 -0.38 -17.46
N ALA A 210 7.29 -1.60 -17.96
CA ALA A 210 6.41 -2.59 -17.33
C ALA A 210 6.92 -3.00 -15.94
N GLY A 211 8.23 -3.25 -15.81
CA GLY A 211 8.85 -3.52 -14.51
C GLY A 211 8.66 -2.38 -13.51
N ILE A 212 8.86 -1.13 -13.93
CA ILE A 212 8.57 0.06 -13.09
C ILE A 212 7.10 0.09 -12.67
N THR A 213 6.18 -0.23 -13.58
CA THR A 213 4.73 -0.25 -13.28
C THR A 213 4.40 -1.31 -12.22
N ILE A 214 5.02 -2.48 -12.29
CA ILE A 214 4.88 -3.55 -11.28
C ILE A 214 5.38 -3.08 -9.91
N VAL A 215 6.56 -2.45 -9.85
CA VAL A 215 7.14 -1.90 -8.61
C VAL A 215 6.22 -0.85 -8.00
N VAL A 216 5.76 0.10 -8.81
CA VAL A 216 4.82 1.13 -8.34
C VAL A 216 3.54 0.47 -7.85
N GLY A 217 3.00 -0.51 -8.57
CA GLY A 217 1.77 -1.21 -8.19
C GLY A 217 1.86 -1.89 -6.82
N ASN A 218 2.99 -2.51 -6.51
CA ASN A 218 3.21 -3.12 -5.19
C ASN A 218 3.05 -2.10 -4.04
N ALA A 219 3.48 -0.87 -4.24
CA ALA A 219 3.67 0.09 -3.16
C ALA A 219 2.87 1.40 -3.34
N ALA A 220 2.10 1.54 -4.44
CA ALA A 220 1.38 2.77 -4.79
C ALA A 220 0.46 3.26 -3.67
N LEU A 221 -0.33 2.35 -3.12
CA LEU A 221 -1.29 2.69 -2.06
C LEU A 221 -0.59 3.19 -0.80
N GLY A 222 0.53 2.56 -0.42
CA GLY A 222 1.33 3.01 0.71
C GLY A 222 1.79 4.46 0.56
N ALA A 223 2.31 4.84 -0.61
CA ALA A 223 2.74 6.21 -0.86
C ALA A 223 1.58 7.23 -0.93
N VAL A 224 0.40 6.83 -1.41
CA VAL A 224 -0.82 7.66 -1.37
C VAL A 224 -1.23 7.95 0.07
N VAL A 225 -1.11 6.98 0.97
CA VAL A 225 -1.50 7.13 2.37
C VAL A 225 -0.36 7.58 3.31
N PHE A 226 0.74 8.13 2.79
CA PHE A 226 1.79 8.73 3.62
C PHE A 226 1.27 9.72 4.68
N PRO A 227 0.20 10.50 4.45
CA PRO A 227 -0.37 11.33 5.50
C PRO A 227 -0.67 10.60 6.80
N ASP A 228 -1.03 9.30 6.74
CA ASP A 228 -1.35 8.52 7.94
C ASP A 228 -0.14 8.28 8.86
N VAL A 229 1.07 8.33 8.31
CA VAL A 229 2.33 8.28 9.06
C VAL A 229 2.84 9.70 9.35
N THR A 230 2.87 10.56 8.32
CA THR A 230 3.52 11.88 8.42
C THR A 230 2.72 12.89 9.24
N ARG A 231 1.42 12.68 9.49
CA ARG A 231 0.65 13.49 10.44
C ARG A 231 1.27 13.55 11.84
N TYR A 232 2.12 12.58 12.16
CA TYR A 232 2.91 12.57 13.39
C TYR A 232 4.26 13.29 13.26
N ALA A 233 4.62 13.86 12.12
CA ALA A 233 5.89 14.56 11.96
C ALA A 233 5.86 15.96 12.57
N LYS A 234 6.98 16.39 13.18
CA LYS A 234 7.14 17.75 13.75
C LYS A 234 7.17 18.83 12.68
N GLY A 235 7.66 18.54 11.48
CA GLY A 235 7.77 19.50 10.39
C GLY A 235 7.19 18.98 9.10
N ALA A 236 6.55 19.86 8.31
CA ALA A 236 5.88 19.48 7.07
C ALA A 236 6.87 18.87 6.05
N VAL A 237 7.90 19.62 5.69
CA VAL A 237 8.90 19.17 4.69
C VAL A 237 9.73 18.00 5.23
N SER A 238 10.17 18.05 6.48
CA SER A 238 10.92 16.95 7.08
C SER A 238 10.11 15.66 7.20
N GLY A 239 8.79 15.77 7.42
CA GLY A 239 7.87 14.63 7.39
C GLY A 239 7.79 13.98 6.00
N GLY A 240 7.62 14.78 4.96
CA GLY A 240 7.63 14.31 3.58
C GLY A 240 8.96 13.65 3.18
N ILE A 241 10.10 14.30 3.48
CA ILE A 241 11.43 13.74 3.21
C ILE A 241 11.64 12.43 3.97
N GLY A 242 11.34 12.41 5.27
CA GLY A 242 11.54 11.21 6.10
C GLY A 242 10.75 10.02 5.59
N ALA A 243 9.47 10.23 5.25
CA ALA A 243 8.64 9.16 4.69
C ALA A 243 9.17 8.66 3.34
N SER A 244 9.51 9.57 2.42
CA SER A 244 10.00 9.23 1.09
C SER A 244 11.33 8.48 1.12
N VAL A 245 12.29 8.95 1.91
CA VAL A 245 13.62 8.30 2.04
C VAL A 245 13.49 6.92 2.68
N GLY A 246 12.74 6.79 3.76
CA GLY A 246 12.55 5.49 4.42
C GLY A 246 11.90 4.46 3.49
N TYR A 247 10.83 4.88 2.82
CA TYR A 247 10.10 4.02 1.88
C TYR A 247 10.95 3.60 0.68
N PHE A 248 11.71 4.55 0.12
CA PHE A 248 12.64 4.29 -0.99
C PHE A 248 13.70 3.25 -0.60
N LEU A 249 14.41 3.48 0.50
CA LEU A 249 15.51 2.59 0.91
C LEU A 249 15.02 1.18 1.24
N GLY A 250 13.96 1.06 2.05
CA GLY A 250 13.39 -0.24 2.41
C GLY A 250 12.85 -0.99 1.20
N GLY A 251 12.18 -0.28 0.27
CA GLY A 251 11.62 -0.88 -0.94
C GLY A 251 12.68 -1.40 -1.90
N VAL A 252 13.68 -0.57 -2.23
CA VAL A 252 14.79 -1.00 -3.11
C VAL A 252 15.51 -2.21 -2.51
N PHE A 253 15.78 -2.19 -1.21
CA PHE A 253 16.45 -3.30 -0.53
C PHE A 253 15.69 -4.62 -0.67
N CYS A 254 14.39 -4.65 -0.38
CA CYS A 254 13.58 -5.85 -0.48
C CYS A 254 13.41 -6.33 -1.93
N LEU A 255 13.23 -5.41 -2.89
CA LEU A 255 13.12 -5.75 -4.30
C LEU A 255 14.41 -6.42 -4.83
N VAL A 256 15.57 -5.86 -4.48
CA VAL A 256 16.87 -6.44 -4.88
C VAL A 256 17.09 -7.80 -4.25
N ALA A 257 16.71 -7.99 -2.96
CA ALA A 257 16.81 -9.28 -2.29
C ALA A 257 15.95 -10.34 -2.99
N GLY A 258 14.73 -10.01 -3.34
CA GLY A 258 13.82 -10.91 -4.06
C GLY A 258 14.32 -11.30 -5.45
N ALA A 259 14.82 -10.33 -6.21
CA ALA A 259 15.43 -10.58 -7.51
C ALA A 259 16.63 -11.51 -7.41
N ALA A 260 17.56 -11.27 -6.48
CA ALA A 260 18.75 -12.09 -6.28
C ALA A 260 18.39 -13.55 -5.91
N MET A 261 17.46 -13.75 -4.98
CA MET A 261 17.02 -15.09 -4.55
C MET A 261 16.35 -15.85 -5.71
N ALA A 262 15.49 -15.19 -6.47
CA ALA A 262 14.77 -15.83 -7.57
C ALA A 262 15.73 -16.24 -8.71
N ILE A 263 16.71 -15.40 -9.05
CA ILE A 263 17.76 -15.73 -10.05
C ILE A 263 18.57 -16.94 -9.59
N ALA A 264 19.11 -16.90 -8.38
CA ALA A 264 19.99 -17.96 -7.89
C ALA A 264 19.27 -19.31 -7.80
N ALA A 265 18.04 -19.30 -7.32
CA ALA A 265 17.27 -20.52 -7.16
C ALA A 265 16.79 -21.09 -8.51
N ASN A 266 16.36 -20.24 -9.44
CA ASN A 266 15.82 -20.64 -10.74
C ASN A 266 14.80 -21.78 -10.61
N VAL A 267 13.75 -21.53 -9.83
CA VAL A 267 12.63 -22.47 -9.61
C VAL A 267 11.40 -21.98 -10.39
N PRO A 268 10.51 -22.91 -10.81
CA PRO A 268 9.28 -22.54 -11.51
C PRO A 268 8.40 -21.63 -10.64
N ASP A 269 7.81 -20.61 -11.27
CA ASP A 269 6.86 -19.71 -10.66
C ASP A 269 5.47 -20.36 -10.52
N ILE A 270 4.62 -19.79 -9.67
CA ILE A 270 3.22 -20.17 -9.52
C ILE A 270 2.39 -19.17 -10.31
N GLY A 271 2.10 -19.48 -11.57
CA GLY A 271 1.52 -18.52 -12.50
C GLY A 271 2.43 -17.30 -12.66
N SER A 272 1.95 -16.10 -12.29
CA SER A 272 2.76 -14.87 -12.29
C SER A 272 3.38 -14.52 -10.92
N THR A 273 3.28 -15.41 -9.93
CA THR A 273 3.87 -15.21 -8.59
C THR A 273 5.18 -15.98 -8.48
N PRO A 274 6.32 -15.32 -8.21
CA PRO A 274 7.57 -16.01 -7.91
C PRO A 274 7.45 -16.97 -6.73
N ASN A 275 7.94 -18.20 -6.91
CA ASN A 275 7.91 -19.22 -5.87
C ASN A 275 9.09 -19.02 -4.89
N ILE A 276 9.05 -17.95 -4.10
CA ILE A 276 10.07 -17.65 -3.10
C ILE A 276 10.21 -18.78 -2.06
N PRO A 277 9.15 -19.47 -1.59
CA PRO A 277 9.29 -20.61 -0.70
C PRO A 277 10.15 -21.73 -1.29
N ALA A 278 9.91 -22.16 -2.53
CA ALA A 278 10.74 -23.15 -3.20
C ALA A 278 12.17 -22.65 -3.45
N ALA A 279 12.33 -21.36 -3.78
CA ALA A 279 13.66 -20.73 -3.88
C ALA A 279 14.43 -20.84 -2.54
N MET A 280 13.78 -20.60 -1.43
CA MET A 280 14.38 -20.73 -0.09
C MET A 280 14.83 -22.16 0.20
N SER A 281 13.99 -23.15 -0.09
CA SER A 281 14.34 -24.55 0.05
C SER A 281 15.59 -24.88 -0.76
N LYS A 282 15.63 -24.45 -2.02
CA LYS A 282 16.77 -24.70 -2.91
C LYS A 282 18.06 -23.99 -2.47
N LEU A 283 17.95 -22.79 -1.91
CA LEU A 283 19.07 -22.04 -1.36
C LEU A 283 19.54 -22.52 0.03
N GLY A 284 18.89 -23.53 0.59
CA GLY A 284 19.24 -24.10 1.90
C GLY A 284 18.93 -23.19 3.08
N LEU A 285 17.96 -22.28 2.96
CA LEU A 285 17.63 -21.33 4.02
C LEU A 285 16.95 -21.96 5.25
N GLY A 286 16.44 -23.20 5.12
CA GLY A 286 15.95 -24.01 6.22
C GLY A 286 14.69 -23.49 6.92
N PHE A 287 14.31 -24.19 7.99
CA PHE A 287 13.03 -23.99 8.70
C PHE A 287 12.86 -22.57 9.28
N LEU A 288 13.94 -21.98 9.78
CA LEU A 288 13.87 -20.62 10.37
C LEU A 288 13.42 -19.56 9.35
N ALA A 289 13.89 -19.66 8.10
CA ALA A 289 13.49 -18.73 7.06
C ALA A 289 12.00 -18.87 6.71
N PHE A 290 11.49 -20.11 6.66
CA PHE A 290 10.06 -20.34 6.48
C PHE A 290 9.24 -19.73 7.63
N PHE A 291 9.68 -19.92 8.87
CA PHE A 291 9.03 -19.33 10.03
C PHE A 291 8.96 -17.81 9.94
N ILE A 292 10.06 -17.17 9.53
CA ILE A 292 10.12 -15.70 9.33
C ILE A 292 9.10 -15.27 8.27
N ILE A 293 9.03 -15.99 7.14
CA ILE A 293 8.09 -15.67 6.06
C ILE A 293 6.64 -15.82 6.51
N VAL A 294 6.29 -16.93 7.15
CA VAL A 294 4.94 -17.20 7.66
C VAL A 294 4.51 -16.09 8.63
N PHE A 295 5.40 -15.73 9.55
CA PHE A 295 5.13 -14.68 10.53
C PHE A 295 4.96 -13.29 9.88
N ALA A 296 5.81 -12.96 8.92
CA ALA A 296 5.73 -11.71 8.17
C ALA A 296 4.44 -11.59 7.34
N GLN A 297 4.03 -12.68 6.70
CA GLN A 297 2.75 -12.72 5.97
C GLN A 297 1.57 -12.51 6.89
N TRP A 298 1.57 -13.19 8.03
CA TRP A 298 0.49 -13.09 9.02
C TRP A 298 0.29 -11.66 9.50
N THR A 299 1.38 -11.02 9.94
CA THR A 299 1.32 -9.65 10.46
C THR A 299 0.87 -8.64 9.40
N THR A 300 1.37 -8.76 8.18
CA THR A 300 0.97 -7.89 7.07
C THR A 300 -0.49 -8.10 6.72
N ASN A 301 -0.95 -9.34 6.74
CA ASN A 301 -2.31 -9.69 6.36
C ASN A 301 -3.35 -9.22 7.39
N ASP A 302 -3.03 -9.33 8.67
CA ASP A 302 -3.84 -8.74 9.73
C ASP A 302 -4.00 -7.21 9.54
N ASN A 303 -2.91 -6.51 9.19
CA ASN A 303 -2.95 -5.08 8.89
C ASN A 303 -3.81 -4.76 7.65
N ASN A 304 -3.77 -5.59 6.61
CA ASN A 304 -4.58 -5.42 5.41
C ASN A 304 -6.08 -5.50 5.73
N LEU A 305 -6.50 -6.53 6.46
CA LEU A 305 -7.91 -6.67 6.90
C LEU A 305 -8.33 -5.53 7.82
N TYR A 306 -7.47 -5.17 8.77
CA TYR A 306 -7.76 -4.09 9.71
C TYR A 306 -7.96 -2.76 8.96
N THR A 307 -7.02 -2.37 8.10
CA THR A 307 -7.05 -1.11 7.36
C THR A 307 -8.20 -1.08 6.36
N GLY A 308 -8.41 -2.16 5.60
CA GLY A 308 -9.53 -2.29 4.68
C GLY A 308 -10.88 -2.17 5.40
N SER A 309 -11.01 -2.79 6.58
CA SER A 309 -12.25 -2.72 7.37
C SER A 309 -12.53 -1.33 7.93
N LEU A 310 -11.50 -0.60 8.34
CA LEU A 310 -11.65 0.80 8.76
C LEU A 310 -12.06 1.69 7.59
N GLY A 311 -11.43 1.50 6.42
CA GLY A 311 -11.82 2.23 5.21
C GLY A 311 -13.30 2.03 4.87
N LEU A 312 -13.75 0.78 4.83
CA LEU A 312 -15.13 0.46 4.48
C LEU A 312 -16.14 0.87 5.57
N ARG A 313 -15.75 0.83 6.85
CA ARG A 313 -16.58 1.31 7.97
C ARG A 313 -16.99 2.78 7.81
N ASN A 314 -16.15 3.61 7.21
CA ASN A 314 -16.45 5.01 6.93
C ASN A 314 -17.51 5.19 5.82
N VAL A 315 -17.85 4.12 5.11
CA VAL A 315 -18.80 4.12 3.97
C VAL A 315 -20.11 3.47 4.36
N VAL A 316 -20.04 2.35 5.10
CA VAL A 316 -21.21 1.54 5.47
C VAL A 316 -21.33 1.44 6.99
N ASN A 317 -22.54 1.47 7.49
CA ASN A 317 -22.83 1.35 8.93
C ASN A 317 -22.89 -0.13 9.37
N ILE A 318 -21.78 -0.87 9.15
CA ILE A 318 -21.65 -2.28 9.55
C ILE A 318 -20.53 -2.37 10.60
N PRO A 319 -20.68 -3.15 11.68
CA PRO A 319 -19.65 -3.31 12.70
C PRO A 319 -18.33 -3.78 12.08
N LYS A 320 -17.20 -3.19 12.53
CA LYS A 320 -15.87 -3.49 12.00
C LYS A 320 -15.56 -5.00 11.96
N LYS A 321 -15.90 -5.74 13.04
CA LYS A 321 -15.67 -7.19 13.10
C LYS A 321 -16.41 -7.93 11.99
N ALA A 322 -17.63 -7.53 11.65
CA ALA A 322 -18.38 -8.12 10.55
C ALA A 322 -17.72 -7.82 9.20
N LEU A 323 -17.20 -6.59 9.00
CA LEU A 323 -16.46 -6.22 7.79
C LEU A 323 -15.17 -7.03 7.64
N VAL A 324 -14.40 -7.22 8.73
CA VAL A 324 -13.22 -8.09 8.74
C VAL A 324 -13.58 -9.52 8.34
N ALA A 325 -14.66 -10.08 8.89
CA ALA A 325 -15.11 -11.42 8.54
C ALA A 325 -15.53 -11.53 7.06
N ILE A 326 -16.35 -10.60 6.58
CA ILE A 326 -16.84 -10.60 5.19
C ILE A 326 -15.67 -10.51 4.21
N MET A 327 -14.78 -9.54 4.39
CA MET A 327 -13.62 -9.36 3.49
C MET A 327 -12.66 -10.54 3.59
N GLY A 328 -12.42 -11.07 4.79
CA GLY A 328 -11.56 -12.22 4.98
C GLY A 328 -12.11 -13.47 4.30
N VAL A 329 -13.42 -13.74 4.41
CA VAL A 329 -14.07 -14.86 3.70
C VAL A 329 -13.96 -14.70 2.19
N ILE A 330 -14.25 -13.50 1.66
CA ILE A 330 -14.08 -13.21 0.22
C ILE A 330 -12.61 -13.43 -0.17
N GLY A 331 -11.66 -12.97 0.63
CA GLY A 331 -10.24 -13.16 0.39
C GLY A 331 -9.82 -14.63 0.36
N ILE A 332 -10.33 -15.46 1.27
CA ILE A 332 -10.10 -16.92 1.24
C ILE A 332 -10.66 -17.53 -0.04
N ILE A 333 -11.86 -17.12 -0.47
CA ILE A 333 -12.47 -17.62 -1.72
C ILE A 333 -11.60 -17.28 -2.91
N ILE A 334 -11.15 -16.03 -3.07
CA ILE A 334 -10.29 -15.66 -4.20
C ILE A 334 -8.90 -16.32 -4.12
N ALA A 335 -8.40 -16.62 -2.91
CA ALA A 335 -7.19 -17.40 -2.73
C ALA A 335 -7.34 -18.82 -3.30
N LEU A 336 -8.45 -19.49 -2.98
CA LEU A 336 -8.78 -20.82 -3.50
C LEU A 336 -9.03 -20.82 -5.02
N LEU A 337 -9.49 -19.70 -5.58
CA LEU A 337 -9.67 -19.53 -7.01
C LEU A 337 -8.34 -19.23 -7.75
N GLY A 338 -7.20 -19.22 -7.07
CA GLY A 338 -5.89 -19.11 -7.70
C GLY A 338 -5.46 -17.67 -7.99
N VAL A 339 -5.79 -16.71 -7.12
CA VAL A 339 -5.36 -15.29 -7.26
C VAL A 339 -3.84 -15.13 -7.42
N GLN A 340 -3.03 -16.09 -6.99
CA GLN A 340 -1.58 -16.09 -7.22
C GLN A 340 -1.21 -16.03 -8.70
N ASN A 341 -2.03 -16.60 -9.58
CA ASN A 341 -1.81 -16.54 -11.02
C ASN A 341 -1.97 -15.12 -11.59
N MET A 342 -2.57 -14.22 -10.84
CA MET A 342 -2.88 -12.85 -11.24
C MET A 342 -1.98 -11.79 -10.55
N PHE A 343 -0.86 -12.19 -9.94
CA PHE A 343 -0.01 -11.27 -9.16
C PHE A 343 0.50 -10.10 -9.99
N VAL A 344 1.19 -10.36 -11.10
CA VAL A 344 1.71 -9.31 -11.98
C VAL A 344 0.59 -8.47 -12.61
N PRO A 345 -0.50 -9.04 -13.17
CA PRO A 345 -1.66 -8.28 -13.59
C PRO A 345 -2.27 -7.40 -12.49
N PHE A 346 -2.37 -7.91 -11.25
CA PHE A 346 -2.87 -7.16 -10.11
C PHE A 346 -1.97 -5.97 -9.77
N LEU A 347 -0.65 -6.16 -9.72
CA LEU A 347 0.30 -5.06 -9.52
C LEU A 347 0.25 -4.03 -10.65
N THR A 348 0.13 -4.47 -11.89
CA THR A 348 0.00 -3.58 -13.04
C THR A 348 -1.27 -2.73 -12.94
N PHE A 349 -2.38 -3.33 -12.56
CA PHE A 349 -3.63 -2.61 -12.30
C PHE A 349 -3.45 -1.56 -11.19
N LEU A 350 -2.89 -1.94 -10.05
CA LEU A 350 -2.64 -0.99 -8.95
C LEU A 350 -1.71 0.14 -9.38
N GLY A 351 -0.65 -0.16 -10.15
CA GLY A 351 0.29 0.83 -10.67
C GLY A 351 -0.33 1.87 -11.60
N LEU A 352 -1.43 1.53 -12.27
CA LEU A 352 -2.14 2.43 -13.18
C LEU A 352 -3.29 3.21 -12.52
N TYR A 353 -4.01 2.60 -11.57
CA TYR A 353 -5.26 3.16 -11.05
C TYR A 353 -5.16 3.77 -9.65
N VAL A 354 -4.11 3.47 -8.88
CA VAL A 354 -3.92 4.05 -7.55
C VAL A 354 -3.21 5.41 -7.59
N PRO A 355 -2.10 5.61 -8.34
CA PRO A 355 -1.37 6.87 -8.38
C PRO A 355 -2.20 8.09 -8.83
N PRO A 356 -3.21 7.98 -9.73
CA PRO A 356 -4.11 9.07 -10.07
C PRO A 356 -4.78 9.75 -8.88
N ILE A 357 -5.07 9.00 -7.80
CA ILE A 357 -5.67 9.55 -6.58
C ILE A 357 -4.73 10.58 -5.96
N ALA A 358 -3.44 10.24 -5.84
CA ALA A 358 -2.42 11.19 -5.38
C ALA A 358 -2.30 12.39 -6.32
N GLY A 359 -2.34 12.15 -7.64
CA GLY A 359 -2.30 13.20 -8.66
C GLY A 359 -3.39 14.26 -8.45
N VAL A 360 -4.62 13.83 -8.22
CA VAL A 360 -5.75 14.74 -7.95
C VAL A 360 -5.57 15.47 -6.61
N MET A 361 -5.18 14.78 -5.54
CA MET A 361 -4.96 15.41 -4.22
C MET A 361 -3.85 16.46 -4.27
N ILE A 362 -2.76 16.18 -4.98
CA ILE A 362 -1.65 17.11 -5.18
C ILE A 362 -2.12 18.31 -6.00
N ALA A 363 -2.82 18.07 -7.11
CA ALA A 363 -3.37 19.15 -7.95
C ALA A 363 -4.31 20.05 -7.16
N ASP A 364 -5.18 19.47 -6.34
CA ASP A 364 -6.11 20.27 -5.54
C ASP A 364 -5.38 21.12 -4.51
N HIS A 365 -4.51 20.52 -3.70
CA HIS A 365 -3.83 21.24 -2.62
C HIS A 365 -2.90 22.36 -3.11
N TRP A 366 -2.12 22.08 -4.17
CA TRP A 366 -1.05 22.99 -4.59
C TRP A 366 -1.48 24.00 -5.65
N ILE A 367 -2.53 23.70 -6.44
CA ILE A 367 -2.93 24.51 -7.57
C ILE A 367 -4.41 24.91 -7.52
N THR A 368 -5.35 23.94 -7.53
CA THR A 368 -6.74 24.31 -7.74
C THR A 368 -7.34 25.01 -6.54
N ALA A 369 -7.08 24.60 -5.32
CA ALA A 369 -7.60 25.25 -4.13
C ALA A 369 -7.04 26.68 -3.97
N PRO A 370 -5.72 26.93 -3.95
CA PRO A 370 -5.21 28.28 -3.73
C PRO A 370 -5.35 29.22 -4.93
N VAL A 371 -5.22 28.70 -6.18
CA VAL A 371 -5.15 29.55 -7.38
C VAL A 371 -6.53 29.70 -8.05
N ILE A 372 -7.27 28.60 -8.26
CA ILE A 372 -8.53 28.61 -9.01
C ILE A 372 -9.70 28.89 -8.08
N LYS A 373 -9.83 28.10 -7.00
CA LYS A 373 -10.94 28.23 -6.05
C LYS A 373 -10.73 29.36 -5.03
N LYS A 374 -9.49 29.87 -4.90
CA LYS A 374 -9.07 30.89 -3.91
C LYS A 374 -9.45 30.50 -2.48
N LYS A 375 -9.34 29.21 -2.14
CA LYS A 375 -9.66 28.62 -0.85
C LYS A 375 -8.41 28.02 -0.22
N GLN A 376 -8.34 28.07 1.11
CA GLN A 376 -7.31 27.33 1.88
C GLN A 376 -7.96 26.09 2.49
N TYR A 377 -7.17 25.05 2.64
CA TYR A 377 -7.58 23.83 3.33
C TYR A 377 -7.87 24.14 4.80
N GLN A 378 -9.05 23.76 5.25
CA GLN A 378 -9.51 23.87 6.62
C GLN A 378 -10.08 22.53 7.08
N PHE A 379 -9.91 22.22 8.35
CA PHE A 379 -10.32 20.95 8.95
C PHE A 379 -10.85 21.18 10.37
N GLY A 380 -11.76 20.32 10.81
CA GLY A 380 -12.36 20.37 12.13
C GLY A 380 -13.79 20.89 12.13
N ALA A 381 -14.34 21.05 13.33
CA ALA A 381 -15.72 21.49 13.53
C ALA A 381 -16.03 22.80 12.82
N GLY A 382 -17.20 22.87 12.17
CA GLY A 382 -17.62 24.03 11.39
C GLY A 382 -17.06 24.11 9.96
N THR A 383 -16.16 23.19 9.58
CA THR A 383 -15.67 23.15 8.18
C THR A 383 -16.73 22.58 7.25
N THR A 384 -17.00 23.29 6.16
CA THR A 384 -17.96 22.86 5.14
C THR A 384 -17.21 22.25 3.94
N TYR A 385 -17.61 21.04 3.57
CA TYR A 385 -17.13 20.32 2.38
C TYR A 385 -18.25 20.17 1.38
N SER A 386 -17.91 20.04 0.08
CA SER A 386 -18.85 19.48 -0.88
C SER A 386 -19.21 18.03 -0.52
N LYS A 387 -20.41 17.58 -0.83
CA LYS A 387 -20.77 16.15 -0.70
C LYS A 387 -19.94 15.30 -1.66
N LEU A 388 -19.81 15.77 -2.90
CA LEU A 388 -19.11 15.06 -3.98
C LEU A 388 -18.46 16.06 -4.92
N ASN A 389 -17.20 15.82 -5.30
CA ASN A 389 -16.51 16.53 -6.36
C ASN A 389 -16.40 15.62 -7.59
N VAL A 390 -17.30 15.82 -8.55
CA VAL A 390 -17.36 15.01 -9.79
C VAL A 390 -16.10 15.18 -10.64
N ALA A 391 -15.53 16.38 -10.69
CA ALA A 391 -14.31 16.64 -11.44
C ALA A 391 -13.14 15.77 -10.93
N ALA A 392 -13.00 15.63 -9.61
CA ALA A 392 -11.96 14.82 -8.99
C ALA A 392 -12.11 13.33 -9.34
N ILE A 393 -13.32 12.80 -9.23
CA ILE A 393 -13.60 11.38 -9.51
C ILE A 393 -13.37 11.06 -10.98
N LEU A 394 -13.92 11.88 -11.88
CA LEU A 394 -13.73 11.69 -13.31
C LEU A 394 -12.25 11.78 -13.71
N SER A 395 -11.48 12.66 -13.08
CA SER A 395 -10.04 12.81 -13.37
C SER A 395 -9.26 11.56 -13.00
N VAL A 396 -9.57 10.91 -11.87
CA VAL A 396 -8.95 9.63 -11.48
C VAL A 396 -9.29 8.54 -12.49
N ILE A 397 -10.57 8.40 -12.83
CA ILE A 397 -11.04 7.34 -13.75
C ILE A 397 -10.44 7.54 -15.15
N ILE A 398 -10.57 8.74 -15.71
CA ILE A 398 -10.07 9.06 -17.06
C ILE A 398 -8.54 8.97 -17.11
N GLY A 399 -7.84 9.48 -16.09
CA GLY A 399 -6.37 9.41 -16.00
C GLY A 399 -5.86 7.97 -15.99
N GLY A 400 -6.43 7.10 -15.17
CA GLY A 400 -6.07 5.68 -15.10
C GLY A 400 -6.43 4.94 -16.40
N PHE A 401 -7.65 5.12 -16.90
CA PHE A 401 -8.12 4.46 -18.12
C PHE A 401 -7.30 4.91 -19.36
N THR A 402 -7.08 6.20 -19.53
CA THR A 402 -6.29 6.70 -20.66
C THR A 402 -4.85 6.20 -20.58
N ALA A 403 -4.23 6.22 -19.40
CA ALA A 403 -2.88 5.70 -19.21
C ALA A 403 -2.77 4.20 -19.55
N SER A 404 -3.82 3.41 -19.29
CA SER A 404 -3.84 1.97 -19.65
C SER A 404 -3.86 1.71 -21.16
N LYS A 405 -4.16 2.72 -21.98
CA LYS A 405 -4.16 2.64 -23.45
C LYS A 405 -2.90 3.27 -24.08
N ILE A 406 -2.12 4.01 -23.30
CA ILE A 406 -0.87 4.63 -23.76
C ILE A 406 0.23 3.56 -23.73
N THR A 407 0.87 3.34 -24.88
CA THR A 407 1.93 2.35 -25.04
C THR A 407 3.34 2.91 -24.85
N PHE A 408 3.48 4.22 -24.67
CA PHE A 408 4.77 4.89 -24.44
C PHE A 408 4.88 5.45 -23.02
N GLY A 409 6.11 5.62 -22.56
CA GLY A 409 6.40 6.18 -21.24
C GLY A 409 6.14 5.19 -20.10
N ILE A 410 6.05 5.72 -18.88
CA ILE A 410 5.86 4.95 -17.65
C ILE A 410 4.40 5.07 -17.22
N GLY A 411 3.65 3.98 -17.25
CA GLY A 411 2.21 3.95 -16.96
C GLY A 411 1.79 4.72 -15.69
N PRO A 412 2.41 4.50 -14.53
CA PRO A 412 2.12 5.25 -13.30
C PRO A 412 2.35 6.76 -13.41
N ILE A 413 3.38 7.20 -14.12
CA ILE A 413 3.62 8.63 -14.37
C ILE A 413 2.51 9.16 -15.28
N ASN A 414 2.24 8.46 -16.37
CA ASN A 414 1.19 8.86 -17.32
C ASN A 414 -0.15 9.02 -16.60
N SER A 415 -0.54 8.03 -15.78
CA SER A 415 -1.82 8.07 -15.07
C SER A 415 -1.91 9.19 -14.03
N THR A 416 -0.83 9.42 -13.28
CA THR A 416 -0.76 10.49 -12.27
C THR A 416 -0.82 11.87 -12.92
N VAL A 417 0.00 12.09 -13.96
CA VAL A 417 0.08 13.38 -14.66
C VAL A 417 -1.22 13.67 -15.40
N LEU A 418 -1.81 12.67 -16.06
CA LEU A 418 -3.11 12.86 -16.72
C LEU A 418 -4.19 13.24 -15.72
N ALA A 419 -4.32 12.50 -14.60
CA ALA A 419 -5.31 12.82 -13.58
C ALA A 419 -5.10 14.21 -12.98
N PHE A 420 -3.85 14.59 -12.72
CA PHE A 420 -3.45 15.90 -12.22
C PHE A 420 -3.89 17.02 -13.20
N LEU A 421 -3.54 16.89 -14.49
CA LEU A 421 -3.86 17.89 -15.50
C LEU A 421 -5.36 17.96 -15.79
N ILE A 422 -6.02 16.82 -15.96
CA ILE A 422 -7.47 16.75 -16.21
C ILE A 422 -8.23 17.41 -15.06
N TYR A 423 -7.82 17.18 -13.81
CA TYR A 423 -8.45 17.81 -12.66
C TYR A 423 -8.33 19.33 -12.66
N ILE A 424 -7.15 19.86 -12.98
CA ILE A 424 -6.93 21.30 -13.10
C ILE A 424 -7.82 21.88 -14.21
N ILE A 425 -7.81 21.24 -15.39
CA ILE A 425 -8.58 21.68 -16.56
C ILE A 425 -10.08 21.66 -16.25
N PHE A 426 -10.59 20.55 -15.71
CA PHE A 426 -12.02 20.44 -15.36
C PHE A 426 -12.43 21.48 -14.33
N THR A 427 -11.63 21.64 -13.26
CA THR A 427 -11.92 22.65 -12.23
C THR A 427 -11.92 24.06 -12.82
N PHE A 428 -10.94 24.39 -13.67
CA PHE A 428 -10.87 25.69 -14.32
C PHE A 428 -12.08 25.96 -15.25
N ILE A 429 -12.38 24.99 -16.13
CA ILE A 429 -13.50 25.12 -17.08
C ILE A 429 -14.84 25.23 -16.34
N PHE A 430 -15.09 24.32 -15.38
CA PHE A 430 -16.34 24.30 -14.65
C PHE A 430 -16.55 25.56 -13.81
N THR A 431 -15.49 26.07 -13.18
CA THR A 431 -15.54 27.34 -12.44
C THR A 431 -15.82 28.51 -13.39
N LYS A 432 -15.14 28.58 -14.55
CA LYS A 432 -15.32 29.65 -15.52
C LYS A 432 -16.72 29.65 -16.17
N LEU A 433 -17.28 28.46 -16.39
CA LEU A 433 -18.62 28.32 -16.99
C LEU A 433 -19.74 28.28 -15.93
N ASN A 434 -19.44 28.50 -14.65
CA ASN A 434 -20.38 28.38 -13.53
C ASN A 434 -21.12 27.03 -13.50
N LEU A 435 -20.47 25.95 -13.97
CA LEU A 435 -21.03 24.62 -13.91
C LEU A 435 -20.85 24.03 -12.49
N ARG A 436 -21.89 23.37 -12.00
CA ARG A 436 -21.90 22.80 -10.65
C ARG A 436 -21.22 21.41 -10.65
N TYR A 437 -19.93 21.34 -10.32
CA TYR A 437 -19.14 20.11 -10.20
C TYR A 437 -18.90 19.68 -8.75
N GLU A 438 -18.99 20.62 -7.81
CA GLU A 438 -19.06 20.35 -6.37
C GLU A 438 -20.54 20.27 -5.97
N ILE A 439 -21.03 19.07 -5.70
CA ILE A 439 -22.44 18.78 -5.47
C ILE A 439 -22.73 18.78 -3.97
N GLY A 440 -23.70 19.60 -3.56
CA GLY A 440 -24.19 19.69 -2.20
C GLY A 440 -23.12 20.13 -1.19
N GLU A 441 -23.54 20.44 0.03
CA GLU A 441 -22.66 20.85 1.11
C GLU A 441 -22.94 20.03 2.37
N VAL A 442 -21.90 19.77 3.16
CA VAL A 442 -21.97 19.12 4.47
C VAL A 442 -21.01 19.85 5.39
N THR A 443 -21.52 20.35 6.50
CA THR A 443 -20.70 20.96 7.56
C THR A 443 -20.32 19.90 8.58
N GLU A 444 -19.06 19.87 8.97
CA GLU A 444 -18.56 18.96 9.99
C GLU A 444 -19.05 19.45 11.38
N GLU A 445 -19.86 18.63 12.04
CA GLU A 445 -20.35 18.93 13.38
C GLU A 445 -19.25 18.76 14.44
N SER A 446 -19.42 19.39 15.61
CA SER A 446 -18.45 19.35 16.73
C SER A 446 -18.26 17.95 17.35
N SER A 447 -19.21 17.04 17.12
CA SER A 447 -19.14 15.61 17.47
C SER A 447 -18.92 14.81 16.18
N GLY A 448 -17.69 14.67 15.75
CA GLY A 448 -17.34 13.91 14.55
C GLY A 448 -17.97 12.51 14.53
N PHE A 449 -18.90 12.28 13.63
CA PHE A 449 -19.72 11.14 13.20
C PHE A 449 -21.17 11.19 13.65
#